data_f7f8254117aa1e509915cec532c80dc6
#
_entry.id   f7f8254117aa1e509915cec532c80dc6
#
_cell.length_a   1.000
_cell.length_b   1.000
_cell.length_c   1.000
_cell.angle_alpha   90.00
_cell.angle_beta   90.00
_cell.angle_gamma   90.00
#
_symmetry.space_group_name_H-M   'P 1'
#
loop_
_entity.id
_entity.type
_entity.pdbx_description
1 polymer ?
#
loop_
_entity_poly.entity_id
_entity_poly.type
_entity_poly.pdbx_seq_one_letter_code
_entity_poly.pdbx_strand_id
1 'polypeptide(L)'
;LLAWRADEAVKSVLIDHSGERGFCAGGDIRMIAESGAGDASEAKAFFLSEYRLNHLMFEYPKPITAIVDGIVMGGGVGISEPAEVRIATERTTYAMPETGIGLFPDVGGGWFLSRLPGQTGVWLALTGARLKAADTVFLGIHSHYLPTDALEAFKAILAADPAHPADVADGLEADPGEAPVEAHLEAIDRLFAFDTVEEIFAALEADGSEWALAQRAILRTKSPQSMKVTLRQLRTGATLATFADNMAMEYRLGGRVVRSHDFQEGVRAVIVDKDNTPDWSPADLSGVTDAMVEALFAPLPEGEEWSPLA
;
A
#
# COMPACT_ATOMS: atom_id res chain seq x y z
N LEU A 1 -9.73 -2.17 -19.31
CA LEU A 1 -10.57 -2.98 -18.44
C LEU A 1 -12.07 -2.82 -18.77
N LEU A 2 -12.62 -1.62 -18.90
CA LEU A 2 -14.04 -1.39 -19.15
C LEU A 2 -14.54 -2.09 -20.43
N ALA A 3 -13.79 -2.03 -21.53
CA ALA A 3 -14.13 -2.73 -22.76
C ALA A 3 -14.07 -4.27 -22.58
N TRP A 4 -13.05 -4.78 -21.91
CA TRP A 4 -12.84 -6.21 -21.69
C TRP A 4 -13.83 -6.82 -20.70
N ARG A 5 -14.40 -6.00 -19.80
CA ARG A 5 -15.39 -6.46 -18.80
C ARG A 5 -16.58 -7.17 -19.46
N ALA A 6 -17.07 -6.61 -20.57
CA ALA A 6 -18.24 -7.13 -21.30
C ALA A 6 -17.88 -8.07 -22.47
N ASP A 7 -16.60 -8.16 -22.86
CA ASP A 7 -16.17 -8.97 -24.01
C ASP A 7 -16.01 -10.44 -23.59
N GLU A 8 -16.90 -11.31 -24.05
CA GLU A 8 -16.88 -12.74 -23.74
C GLU A 8 -15.62 -13.48 -24.26
N ALA A 9 -14.90 -12.91 -25.23
CA ALA A 9 -13.64 -13.46 -25.71
C ALA A 9 -12.51 -13.30 -24.70
N VAL A 10 -12.54 -12.26 -23.86
CA VAL A 10 -11.59 -12.05 -22.78
C VAL A 10 -11.98 -12.90 -21.58
N LYS A 11 -11.16 -13.85 -21.16
CA LYS A 11 -11.43 -14.76 -20.03
C LYS A 11 -10.75 -14.31 -18.76
N SER A 12 -9.55 -13.75 -18.84
CA SER A 12 -8.79 -13.18 -17.71
C SER A 12 -7.97 -12.00 -18.17
N VAL A 13 -7.38 -11.30 -17.23
CA VAL A 13 -6.46 -10.17 -17.49
C VAL A 13 -5.13 -10.47 -16.79
N LEU A 14 -4.04 -10.37 -17.53
CA LEU A 14 -2.69 -10.45 -16.99
C LEU A 14 -2.07 -9.05 -16.95
N ILE A 15 -1.56 -8.67 -15.79
CA ILE A 15 -0.77 -7.47 -15.55
C ILE A 15 0.68 -7.89 -15.32
N ASP A 16 1.57 -7.40 -16.15
CA ASP A 16 3.00 -7.65 -16.10
C ASP A 16 3.75 -6.35 -16.43
N HIS A 17 5.04 -6.32 -16.20
CA HIS A 17 5.88 -5.17 -16.53
C HIS A 17 6.85 -5.52 -17.67
N SER A 18 7.30 -4.49 -18.39
CA SER A 18 8.27 -4.64 -19.48
C SER A 18 9.67 -4.13 -19.12
N GLY A 19 9.85 -3.62 -17.89
CA GLY A 19 11.11 -3.03 -17.44
C GLY A 19 11.98 -4.01 -16.66
N GLU A 20 13.25 -3.65 -16.46
CA GLU A 20 14.21 -4.50 -15.72
C GLU A 20 14.25 -4.19 -14.21
N ARG A 21 13.68 -3.05 -13.77
CA ARG A 21 13.86 -2.53 -12.39
C ARG A 21 12.80 -2.98 -11.40
N GLY A 22 11.67 -3.45 -11.86
CA GLY A 22 10.59 -3.89 -11.00
C GLY A 22 9.21 -3.68 -11.60
N PHE A 23 8.20 -4.14 -10.89
CA PHE A 23 6.82 -4.13 -11.34
C PHE A 23 6.28 -2.69 -11.44
N CYS A 24 6.17 -1.99 -10.30
CA CYS A 24 5.73 -0.60 -10.27
C CYS A 24 6.06 0.03 -8.91
N ALA A 25 6.66 1.21 -8.91
CA ALA A 25 7.01 1.94 -7.69
C ALA A 25 6.03 3.10 -7.37
N GLY A 26 4.89 3.17 -8.05
CA GLY A 26 3.86 4.17 -7.81
C GLY A 26 3.77 5.24 -8.88
N GLY A 27 2.91 6.24 -8.62
CA GLY A 27 2.65 7.38 -9.49
C GLY A 27 3.75 8.46 -9.45
N ASP A 28 3.56 9.52 -10.23
CA ASP A 28 4.45 10.68 -10.24
C ASP A 28 4.19 11.57 -9.01
N ILE A 29 4.83 11.20 -7.89
CA ILE A 29 4.73 11.89 -6.60
C ILE A 29 5.20 13.35 -6.70
N ARG A 30 6.14 13.68 -7.61
CA ARG A 30 6.57 15.05 -7.82
C ARG A 30 5.43 15.90 -8.40
N MET A 31 4.76 15.42 -9.43
CA MET A 31 3.58 16.09 -10.01
C MET A 31 2.48 16.30 -8.95
N ILE A 32 2.24 15.29 -8.12
CA ILE A 32 1.24 15.37 -7.05
C ILE A 32 1.62 16.45 -6.03
N ALA A 33 2.89 16.56 -5.65
CA ALA A 33 3.37 17.59 -4.72
C ALA A 33 3.29 18.99 -5.36
N GLU A 34 3.72 19.17 -6.59
CA GLU A 34 3.61 20.44 -7.32
C GLU A 34 2.15 20.90 -7.40
N SER A 35 1.21 20.00 -7.70
CA SER A 35 -0.23 20.27 -7.69
C SER A 35 -0.73 20.65 -6.29
N GLY A 36 -0.28 19.92 -5.26
CA GLY A 36 -0.66 20.16 -3.86
C GLY A 36 -0.19 21.51 -3.31
N ALA A 37 0.95 22.01 -3.79
CA ALA A 37 1.45 23.35 -3.48
C ALA A 37 0.58 24.47 -4.09
N GLY A 38 -0.23 24.16 -5.12
CA GLY A 38 -1.19 25.03 -5.76
C GLY A 38 -2.64 24.81 -5.27
N ASP A 39 -3.54 24.59 -6.22
CA ASP A 39 -4.97 24.33 -5.93
C ASP A 39 -5.30 22.85 -5.70
N ALA A 40 -4.34 21.95 -5.89
CA ALA A 40 -4.44 20.51 -5.81
C ALA A 40 -5.41 19.86 -6.83
N SER A 41 -5.76 20.55 -7.91
CA SER A 41 -6.73 20.04 -8.89
C SER A 41 -6.22 18.81 -9.64
N GLU A 42 -4.96 18.82 -10.09
CA GLU A 42 -4.35 17.69 -10.79
C GLU A 42 -4.15 16.49 -9.87
N ALA A 43 -3.70 16.71 -8.62
CA ALA A 43 -3.57 15.65 -7.61
C ALA A 43 -4.92 14.99 -7.31
N LYS A 44 -5.99 15.79 -7.13
CA LYS A 44 -7.35 15.26 -6.92
C LYS A 44 -7.85 14.47 -8.12
N ALA A 45 -7.62 14.96 -9.34
CA ALA A 45 -8.00 14.26 -10.56
C ALA A 45 -7.22 12.94 -10.73
N PHE A 46 -5.94 12.93 -10.36
CA PHE A 46 -5.12 11.73 -10.34
C PHE A 46 -5.69 10.69 -9.36
N PHE A 47 -5.89 11.04 -8.08
CA PHE A 47 -6.45 10.12 -7.08
C PHE A 47 -7.85 9.64 -7.46
N LEU A 48 -8.70 10.52 -8.03
CA LEU A 48 -10.02 10.11 -8.49
C LEU A 48 -9.93 8.99 -9.54
N SER A 49 -9.01 9.13 -10.48
CA SER A 49 -8.80 8.17 -11.57
C SER A 49 -8.17 6.88 -11.07
N GLU A 50 -7.13 7.00 -10.23
CA GLU A 50 -6.39 5.86 -9.67
C GLU A 50 -7.29 5.02 -8.76
N TYR A 51 -7.99 5.64 -7.80
CA TYR A 51 -8.86 4.91 -6.87
C TYR A 51 -10.08 4.31 -7.54
N ARG A 52 -10.56 4.90 -8.63
CA ARG A 52 -11.58 4.29 -9.49
C ARG A 52 -11.04 3.06 -10.23
N LEU A 53 -9.80 3.10 -10.66
CA LEU A 53 -9.13 1.93 -11.25
C LEU A 53 -8.95 0.82 -10.21
N ASN A 54 -8.45 1.14 -9.02
CA ASN A 54 -8.28 0.16 -7.95
C ASN A 54 -9.62 -0.52 -7.59
N HIS A 55 -10.69 0.27 -7.45
CA HIS A 55 -12.02 -0.27 -7.19
C HIS A 55 -12.54 -1.12 -8.37
N LEU A 56 -12.37 -0.67 -9.61
CA LEU A 56 -12.76 -1.43 -10.79
C LEU A 56 -12.03 -2.79 -10.84
N MET A 57 -10.76 -2.83 -10.47
CA MET A 57 -9.99 -4.07 -10.41
C MET A 57 -10.48 -5.00 -9.29
N PHE A 58 -10.78 -4.43 -8.11
CA PHE A 58 -11.29 -5.17 -6.96
C PHE A 58 -12.64 -5.85 -7.23
N GLU A 59 -13.55 -5.15 -7.92
CA GLU A 59 -14.88 -5.64 -8.31
C GLU A 59 -14.90 -6.29 -9.71
N TYR A 60 -13.74 -6.61 -10.29
CA TYR A 60 -13.68 -7.07 -11.67
C TYR A 60 -14.24 -8.49 -11.81
N PRO A 61 -15.19 -8.73 -12.74
CA PRO A 61 -15.91 -10.01 -12.82
C PRO A 61 -15.11 -11.15 -13.45
N LYS A 62 -13.89 -10.90 -13.88
CA LYS A 62 -12.99 -11.89 -14.49
C LYS A 62 -11.68 -11.93 -13.71
N PRO A 63 -11.02 -13.09 -13.63
CA PRO A 63 -9.74 -13.19 -12.94
C PRO A 63 -8.74 -12.18 -13.44
N ILE A 64 -8.09 -11.47 -12.52
CA ILE A 64 -6.92 -10.64 -12.78
C ILE A 64 -5.72 -11.34 -12.17
N THR A 65 -4.65 -11.46 -12.94
CA THR A 65 -3.35 -11.95 -12.46
C THR A 65 -2.35 -10.81 -12.51
N ALA A 66 -1.61 -10.60 -11.44
CA ALA A 66 -0.48 -9.67 -11.38
C ALA A 66 0.83 -10.45 -11.19
N ILE A 67 1.78 -10.31 -12.12
CA ILE A 67 3.14 -10.83 -11.97
C ILE A 67 3.99 -9.74 -11.35
N VAL A 68 4.24 -9.85 -10.05
CA VAL A 68 4.93 -8.84 -9.25
C VAL A 68 6.42 -9.16 -9.18
N ASP A 69 7.08 -9.10 -10.32
CA ASP A 69 8.51 -9.38 -10.44
C ASP A 69 9.35 -8.11 -10.19
N GLY A 70 9.99 -8.02 -9.04
CA GLY A 70 10.83 -6.90 -8.64
C GLY A 70 10.15 -5.93 -7.66
N ILE A 71 10.43 -4.63 -7.77
CA ILE A 71 9.94 -3.62 -6.82
C ILE A 71 8.44 -3.36 -7.05
N VAL A 72 7.66 -3.39 -5.96
CA VAL A 72 6.24 -3.01 -5.90
C VAL A 72 6.01 -2.12 -4.68
N MET A 73 5.60 -0.86 -4.92
CA MET A 73 5.38 0.14 -3.86
C MET A 73 4.28 1.11 -4.26
N GLY A 74 3.58 1.70 -3.29
CA GLY A 74 2.56 2.73 -3.52
C GLY A 74 1.53 2.32 -4.59
N GLY A 75 1.31 3.12 -5.63
CA GLY A 75 0.40 2.81 -6.72
C GLY A 75 0.64 1.45 -7.40
N GLY A 76 1.86 0.90 -7.32
CA GLY A 76 2.16 -0.47 -7.76
C GLY A 76 1.41 -1.52 -6.93
N VAL A 77 1.27 -1.30 -5.64
CA VAL A 77 0.46 -2.14 -4.75
C VAL A 77 -1.02 -2.04 -5.17
N GLY A 78 -1.50 -0.82 -5.44
CA GLY A 78 -2.88 -0.59 -5.86
C GLY A 78 -3.31 -1.29 -7.16
N ILE A 79 -2.37 -1.59 -8.06
CA ILE A 79 -2.65 -2.35 -9.28
C ILE A 79 -2.28 -3.85 -9.19
N SER A 80 -1.80 -4.32 -8.04
CA SER A 80 -1.50 -5.75 -7.81
C SER A 80 -2.38 -6.37 -6.73
N GLU A 81 -2.58 -5.72 -5.59
CA GLU A 81 -3.39 -6.27 -4.48
C GLU A 81 -4.85 -6.61 -4.83
N PRO A 82 -5.55 -5.83 -5.69
CA PRO A 82 -6.89 -6.21 -6.12
C PRO A 82 -6.94 -7.44 -7.04
N ALA A 83 -5.79 -7.94 -7.53
CA ALA A 83 -5.75 -9.11 -8.39
C ALA A 83 -6.06 -10.38 -7.60
N GLU A 84 -6.79 -11.33 -8.23
CA GLU A 84 -7.10 -12.64 -7.66
C GLU A 84 -5.83 -13.49 -7.50
N VAL A 85 -4.98 -13.49 -8.53
CA VAL A 85 -3.70 -14.21 -8.54
C VAL A 85 -2.56 -13.20 -8.50
N ARG A 86 -1.80 -13.22 -7.42
CA ARG A 86 -0.67 -12.31 -7.18
C ARG A 86 0.61 -13.13 -7.06
N ILE A 87 1.44 -13.08 -8.09
CA ILE A 87 2.65 -13.90 -8.20
C ILE A 87 3.85 -13.09 -7.75
N ALA A 88 4.50 -13.53 -6.67
CA ALA A 88 5.82 -13.05 -6.26
C ALA A 88 6.93 -13.85 -6.94
N THR A 89 8.10 -13.24 -7.10
CA THR A 89 9.34 -13.88 -7.56
C THR A 89 10.47 -13.64 -6.57
N GLU A 90 11.62 -14.28 -6.74
CA GLU A 90 12.81 -14.02 -5.93
C GLU A 90 13.29 -12.55 -5.98
N ARG A 91 12.83 -11.80 -6.98
CA ARG A 91 13.14 -10.37 -7.16
C ARG A 91 12.18 -9.45 -6.41
N THR A 92 11.01 -9.95 -6.01
CA THR A 92 9.96 -9.16 -5.36
C THR A 92 10.48 -8.42 -4.13
N THR A 93 10.17 -7.13 -4.09
CA THR A 93 10.38 -6.27 -2.93
C THR A 93 9.15 -5.39 -2.75
N TYR A 94 8.35 -5.72 -1.75
CA TYR A 94 7.11 -5.04 -1.41
C TYR A 94 7.34 -4.03 -0.29
N ALA A 95 6.72 -2.86 -0.37
CA ALA A 95 6.60 -1.92 0.74
C ALA A 95 5.50 -0.89 0.50
N MET A 96 4.96 -0.34 1.60
CA MET A 96 4.12 0.87 1.63
C MET A 96 4.84 1.94 2.48
N PRO A 97 5.80 2.70 1.89
CA PRO A 97 6.71 3.58 2.65
C PRO A 97 6.17 5.01 2.80
N GLU A 98 4.89 5.26 2.58
CA GLU A 98 4.25 6.57 2.41
C GLU A 98 4.43 7.48 3.63
N THR A 99 4.50 6.94 4.85
CA THR A 99 4.77 7.71 6.08
C THR A 99 6.12 8.41 6.06
N GLY A 100 7.06 7.90 5.26
CA GLY A 100 8.39 8.48 5.06
C GLY A 100 8.42 9.69 4.12
N ILE A 101 7.33 9.96 3.40
CA ILE A 101 7.17 11.10 2.52
C ILE A 101 5.99 11.99 2.91
N GLY A 102 5.49 11.89 4.15
CA GLY A 102 4.38 12.71 4.60
C GLY A 102 3.02 12.32 4.03
N LEU A 103 2.88 11.12 3.44
CA LEU A 103 1.65 10.54 2.93
C LEU A 103 1.16 9.43 3.89
N PHE A 104 0.19 8.68 3.51
CA PHE A 104 -0.34 7.48 4.16
C PHE A 104 -0.41 6.35 3.12
N PRO A 105 -0.40 5.07 3.49
CA PRO A 105 -0.64 3.95 2.57
C PRO A 105 -2.03 4.06 1.95
N ASP A 106 -2.11 4.57 0.73
CA ASP A 106 -3.33 4.75 -0.06
C ASP A 106 -3.59 3.54 -1.00
N VAL A 107 -4.31 3.74 -2.09
CA VAL A 107 -4.62 2.77 -3.15
C VAL A 107 -5.24 1.46 -2.65
N GLY A 108 -5.98 1.53 -1.55
CA GLY A 108 -6.55 0.37 -0.85
C GLY A 108 -5.75 -0.08 0.37
N GLY A 109 -4.67 0.60 0.73
CA GLY A 109 -3.83 0.26 1.89
C GLY A 109 -4.61 0.16 3.20
N GLY A 110 -5.57 1.04 3.42
CA GLY A 110 -6.47 0.96 4.58
C GLY A 110 -7.29 -0.33 4.64
N TRP A 111 -7.65 -0.89 3.49
CA TRP A 111 -8.38 -2.15 3.38
C TRP A 111 -7.48 -3.38 3.49
N PHE A 112 -6.45 -3.46 2.65
CA PHE A 112 -5.60 -4.64 2.57
C PHE A 112 -4.74 -4.81 3.82
N LEU A 113 -4.02 -3.77 4.23
CA LEU A 113 -3.13 -3.85 5.39
C LEU A 113 -3.90 -4.10 6.70
N SER A 114 -5.10 -3.53 6.87
CA SER A 114 -5.90 -3.76 8.07
C SER A 114 -6.44 -5.20 8.20
N ARG A 115 -6.32 -6.00 7.17
CA ARG A 115 -6.78 -7.41 7.11
C ARG A 115 -5.65 -8.42 7.10
N LEU A 116 -4.40 -7.97 7.15
CA LEU A 116 -3.25 -8.85 7.34
C LEU A 116 -3.28 -9.50 8.73
N PRO A 117 -2.65 -10.67 8.90
CA PRO A 117 -2.60 -11.36 10.19
C PRO A 117 -2.09 -10.48 11.32
N GLY A 118 -2.78 -10.49 12.45
CA GLY A 118 -2.37 -9.79 13.68
C GLY A 118 -2.23 -8.28 13.47
N GLN A 119 -1.10 -7.72 13.89
CA GLN A 119 -0.78 -6.30 13.71
C GLN A 119 0.26 -6.06 12.61
N THR A 120 0.51 -7.03 11.75
CA THR A 120 1.52 -6.90 10.66
C THR A 120 1.21 -5.75 9.72
N GLY A 121 -0.07 -5.51 9.42
CA GLY A 121 -0.47 -4.37 8.60
C GLY A 121 -0.16 -3.02 9.24
N VAL A 122 -0.38 -2.88 10.56
CA VAL A 122 -0.03 -1.64 11.30
C VAL A 122 1.48 -1.43 11.30
N TRP A 123 2.25 -2.49 11.57
CA TRP A 123 3.70 -2.44 11.53
C TRP A 123 4.21 -2.02 10.14
N LEU A 124 3.74 -2.66 9.07
CA LEU A 124 4.12 -2.32 7.68
C LEU A 124 3.79 -0.89 7.33
N ALA A 125 2.56 -0.45 7.62
CA ALA A 125 2.08 0.87 7.29
C ALA A 125 2.85 2.00 8.00
N LEU A 126 3.15 1.81 9.28
CA LEU A 126 3.85 2.83 10.07
C LEU A 126 5.34 2.88 9.77
N THR A 127 5.98 1.72 9.58
CA THR A 127 7.43 1.64 9.38
C THR A 127 7.85 1.78 7.92
N GLY A 128 7.00 1.38 6.97
CA GLY A 128 7.38 1.22 5.57
C GLY A 128 8.37 0.07 5.38
N ALA A 129 8.29 -0.98 6.21
CA ALA A 129 9.18 -2.12 6.13
C ALA A 129 9.11 -2.79 4.75
N ARG A 130 10.26 -3.29 4.31
CA ARG A 130 10.39 -3.98 3.02
C ARG A 130 10.34 -5.47 3.21
N LEU A 131 9.42 -6.11 2.51
CA LEU A 131 9.23 -7.55 2.50
C LEU A 131 9.81 -8.18 1.22
N LYS A 132 10.29 -9.40 1.35
CA LYS A 132 10.68 -10.26 0.22
C LYS A 132 9.58 -11.29 -0.09
N ALA A 133 9.75 -12.04 -1.16
CA ALA A 133 8.75 -12.99 -1.62
C ALA A 133 8.26 -13.94 -0.52
N ALA A 134 9.17 -14.56 0.24
CA ALA A 134 8.79 -15.47 1.31
C ALA A 134 7.89 -14.80 2.38
N ASP A 135 8.23 -13.57 2.80
CA ASP A 135 7.41 -12.81 3.73
C ASP A 135 6.04 -12.48 3.16
N THR A 136 5.99 -12.06 1.89
CA THR A 136 4.73 -11.63 1.26
C THR A 136 3.78 -12.79 1.01
N VAL A 137 4.29 -13.96 0.65
CA VAL A 137 3.48 -15.18 0.52
C VAL A 137 3.01 -15.66 1.89
N PHE A 138 3.90 -15.70 2.88
CA PHE A 138 3.58 -16.09 4.24
C PHE A 138 2.47 -15.23 4.87
N LEU A 139 2.48 -13.92 4.63
CA LEU A 139 1.47 -12.99 5.11
C LEU A 139 0.19 -12.94 4.25
N GLY A 140 0.15 -13.63 3.11
CA GLY A 140 -0.99 -13.64 2.19
C GLY A 140 -1.10 -12.38 1.32
N ILE A 141 -0.07 -11.53 1.29
CA ILE A 141 0.03 -10.38 0.38
C ILE A 141 0.12 -10.87 -1.07
N HIS A 142 0.99 -11.81 -1.35
CA HIS A 142 0.99 -12.54 -2.62
C HIS A 142 0.41 -13.93 -2.44
N SER A 143 -0.31 -14.42 -3.46
CA SER A 143 -1.00 -15.72 -3.41
C SER A 143 -0.09 -16.88 -3.80
N HIS A 144 0.93 -16.62 -4.64
CA HIS A 144 1.84 -17.64 -5.18
C HIS A 144 3.27 -17.13 -5.27
N TYR A 145 4.21 -18.05 -5.26
CA TYR A 145 5.60 -17.79 -5.60
C TYR A 145 6.00 -18.61 -6.82
N LEU A 146 6.43 -17.92 -7.87
CA LEU A 146 7.04 -18.54 -9.04
C LEU A 146 8.46 -17.98 -9.24
N PRO A 147 9.47 -18.82 -9.43
CA PRO A 147 10.79 -18.29 -9.81
C PRO A 147 10.73 -17.60 -11.18
N THR A 148 11.55 -16.60 -11.39
CA THR A 148 11.53 -15.77 -12.61
C THR A 148 11.64 -16.61 -13.88
N ASP A 149 12.38 -17.72 -13.86
CA ASP A 149 12.53 -18.61 -15.01
C ASP A 149 11.26 -19.42 -15.35
N ALA A 150 10.31 -19.53 -14.43
CA ALA A 150 9.00 -20.17 -14.66
C ALA A 150 7.98 -19.22 -15.31
N LEU A 151 8.20 -17.90 -15.31
CA LEU A 151 7.21 -16.91 -15.74
C LEU A 151 6.81 -17.04 -17.21
N GLU A 152 7.74 -17.35 -18.09
CA GLU A 152 7.44 -17.54 -19.52
C GLU A 152 6.60 -18.80 -19.75
N ALA A 153 6.86 -19.87 -18.99
CA ALA A 153 6.03 -21.08 -19.03
C ALA A 153 4.62 -20.78 -18.48
N PHE A 154 4.52 -20.05 -17.38
CA PHE A 154 3.23 -19.58 -16.83
C PHE A 154 2.42 -18.81 -17.87
N LYS A 155 3.01 -17.80 -18.51
CA LYS A 155 2.36 -17.00 -19.55
C LYS A 155 1.89 -17.83 -20.73
N ALA A 156 2.72 -18.78 -21.18
CA ALA A 156 2.37 -19.66 -22.31
C ALA A 156 1.19 -20.59 -21.98
N ILE A 157 1.17 -21.18 -20.77
CA ILE A 157 0.07 -22.05 -20.32
C ILE A 157 -1.19 -21.23 -20.12
N LEU A 158 -1.10 -20.07 -19.45
CA LEU A 158 -2.23 -19.16 -19.26
C LEU A 158 -2.84 -18.70 -20.59
N ALA A 159 -2.03 -18.45 -21.61
CA ALA A 159 -2.53 -18.08 -22.94
C ALA A 159 -3.31 -19.21 -23.62
N ALA A 160 -2.99 -20.47 -23.28
CA ALA A 160 -3.71 -21.65 -23.79
C ALA A 160 -4.98 -21.98 -22.97
N ASP A 161 -4.97 -21.71 -21.67
CA ASP A 161 -6.13 -21.86 -20.76
C ASP A 161 -6.32 -20.60 -19.90
N PRO A 162 -6.87 -19.52 -20.48
CA PRO A 162 -6.97 -18.23 -19.79
C PRO A 162 -8.10 -18.17 -18.75
N ALA A 163 -8.90 -19.23 -18.58
CA ALA A 163 -10.00 -19.22 -17.64
C ALA A 163 -9.60 -19.59 -16.19
N HIS A 164 -8.45 -20.22 -16.01
CA HIS A 164 -8.03 -20.82 -14.75
C HIS A 164 -6.61 -20.38 -14.32
N PRO A 165 -6.36 -19.06 -14.12
CA PRO A 165 -5.01 -18.57 -13.80
C PRO A 165 -4.48 -19.10 -12.47
N ALA A 166 -5.32 -19.36 -11.48
CA ALA A 166 -4.91 -19.93 -10.20
C ALA A 166 -4.40 -21.37 -10.37
N ASP A 167 -5.13 -22.22 -11.10
CA ASP A 167 -4.72 -23.61 -11.36
C ASP A 167 -3.37 -23.65 -12.12
N VAL A 168 -3.15 -22.70 -13.02
CA VAL A 168 -1.87 -22.59 -13.75
C VAL A 168 -0.74 -22.19 -12.81
N ALA A 169 -1.01 -21.26 -11.89
CA ALA A 169 -0.02 -20.83 -10.90
C ALA A 169 0.31 -21.96 -9.92
N ASP A 170 -0.71 -22.66 -9.39
CA ASP A 170 -0.55 -23.83 -8.51
C ASP A 170 0.32 -24.91 -9.16
N GLY A 171 0.14 -25.13 -10.47
CA GLY A 171 0.92 -26.15 -11.21
C GLY A 171 2.40 -25.81 -11.39
N LEU A 172 2.80 -24.57 -11.14
CA LEU A 172 4.19 -24.08 -11.28
C LEU A 172 4.74 -23.51 -9.97
N GLU A 173 3.95 -23.54 -8.90
CA GLU A 173 4.35 -22.98 -7.61
C GLU A 173 5.62 -23.64 -7.06
N ALA A 174 6.47 -22.81 -6.49
CA ALA A 174 7.69 -23.26 -5.85
C ALA A 174 7.75 -22.78 -4.39
N ASP A 175 8.66 -23.35 -3.61
CA ASP A 175 8.89 -22.92 -2.23
C ASP A 175 9.68 -21.59 -2.21
N PRO A 176 9.15 -20.51 -1.65
CA PRO A 176 9.84 -19.24 -1.51
C PRO A 176 10.93 -19.24 -0.42
N GLY A 177 11.03 -20.30 0.38
CA GLY A 177 11.90 -20.42 1.52
C GLY A 177 11.29 -19.88 2.83
N GLU A 178 12.15 -19.76 3.86
CA GLU A 178 11.74 -19.23 5.16
C GLU A 178 11.36 -17.75 5.09
N ALA A 179 10.31 -17.36 5.81
CA ALA A 179 9.85 -15.98 5.93
C ALA A 179 10.47 -15.32 7.18
N PRO A 180 11.43 -14.39 7.04
CA PRO A 180 12.05 -13.74 8.20
C PRO A 180 11.06 -13.03 9.14
N VAL A 181 9.92 -12.55 8.61
CA VAL A 181 8.88 -11.88 9.40
C VAL A 181 8.26 -12.81 10.46
N GLU A 182 8.23 -14.12 10.22
CA GLU A 182 7.65 -15.11 11.14
C GLU A 182 8.28 -15.04 12.54
N ALA A 183 9.60 -14.85 12.61
CA ALA A 183 10.31 -14.71 13.87
C ALA A 183 9.90 -13.49 14.71
N HIS A 184 9.18 -12.54 14.13
CA HIS A 184 8.80 -11.29 14.76
C HIS A 184 7.29 -11.13 15.00
N LEU A 185 6.45 -12.07 14.54
CA LEU A 185 4.98 -11.93 14.61
C LEU A 185 4.48 -11.67 16.03
N GLU A 186 4.95 -12.43 17.01
CA GLU A 186 4.55 -12.24 18.42
C GLU A 186 4.91 -10.83 18.94
N ALA A 187 6.10 -10.33 18.60
CA ALA A 187 6.52 -8.99 18.95
C ALA A 187 5.70 -7.92 18.23
N ILE A 188 5.42 -8.11 16.94
CA ILE A 188 4.58 -7.22 16.14
C ILE A 188 3.18 -7.15 16.78
N ASP A 189 2.55 -8.29 17.05
CA ASP A 189 1.21 -8.34 17.61
C ASP A 189 1.11 -7.66 18.98
N ARG A 190 2.12 -7.82 19.80
CA ARG A 190 2.16 -7.24 21.14
C ARG A 190 2.48 -5.74 21.12
N LEU A 191 3.40 -5.29 20.27
CA LEU A 191 3.95 -3.94 20.31
C LEU A 191 3.23 -2.94 19.40
N PHE A 192 2.45 -3.42 18.41
CA PHE A 192 1.68 -2.58 17.49
C PHE A 192 0.16 -2.66 17.69
N ALA A 193 -0.31 -3.28 18.79
CA ALA A 193 -1.74 -3.44 19.10
C ALA A 193 -2.43 -2.17 19.65
N PHE A 194 -1.67 -1.14 19.98
CA PHE A 194 -2.17 0.03 20.67
C PHE A 194 -2.97 0.98 19.75
N ASP A 195 -3.82 1.80 20.36
CA ASP A 195 -4.70 2.72 19.64
C ASP A 195 -4.04 4.07 19.33
N THR A 196 -2.89 4.37 19.94
CA THR A 196 -2.11 5.59 19.70
C THR A 196 -0.67 5.26 19.30
N VAL A 197 -0.11 6.13 18.47
CA VAL A 197 1.30 6.00 18.05
C VAL A 197 2.24 6.21 19.26
N GLU A 198 1.85 7.07 20.19
CA GLU A 198 2.59 7.31 21.42
C GLU A 198 2.72 6.04 22.29
N GLU A 199 1.63 5.27 22.41
CA GLU A 199 1.65 3.99 23.12
C GLU A 199 2.52 2.95 22.42
N ILE A 200 2.50 2.90 21.09
CA ILE A 200 3.41 2.05 20.29
C ILE A 200 4.87 2.42 20.60
N PHE A 201 5.22 3.71 20.58
CA PHE A 201 6.57 4.17 20.92
C PHE A 201 6.99 3.77 22.33
N ALA A 202 6.07 3.92 23.30
CA ALA A 202 6.32 3.56 24.71
C ALA A 202 6.50 2.04 24.87
N ALA A 203 5.69 1.24 24.17
CA ALA A 203 5.77 -0.22 24.18
C ALA A 203 7.10 -0.72 23.59
N LEU A 204 7.52 -0.17 22.46
CA LEU A 204 8.80 -0.48 21.82
C LEU A 204 10.00 -0.13 22.71
N GLU A 205 9.93 1.02 23.41
CA GLU A 205 10.97 1.42 24.37
C GLU A 205 11.02 0.51 25.60
N ALA A 206 9.86 0.17 26.15
CA ALA A 206 9.75 -0.71 27.32
C ALA A 206 10.17 -2.14 27.03
N ASP A 207 9.93 -2.66 25.83
CA ASP A 207 10.40 -3.98 25.39
C ASP A 207 11.93 -4.06 25.39
N GLY A 208 12.59 -3.04 24.83
CA GLY A 208 14.04 -2.86 24.86
C GLY A 208 14.85 -3.89 24.07
N SER A 209 14.22 -4.84 23.39
CA SER A 209 14.93 -5.77 22.49
C SER A 209 15.56 -5.01 21.33
N GLU A 210 16.61 -5.59 20.74
CA GLU A 210 17.28 -5.00 19.58
C GLU A 210 16.30 -4.72 18.43
N TRP A 211 15.42 -5.67 18.15
CA TRP A 211 14.39 -5.52 17.11
C TRP A 211 13.42 -4.37 17.44
N ALA A 212 12.87 -4.30 18.65
CA ALA A 212 11.94 -3.25 19.05
C ALA A 212 12.56 -1.86 18.97
N LEU A 213 13.80 -1.72 19.46
CA LEU A 213 14.54 -0.46 19.38
C LEU A 213 14.85 -0.06 17.93
N ALA A 214 15.12 -1.01 17.05
CA ALA A 214 15.28 -0.76 15.62
C ALA A 214 13.96 -0.25 14.98
N GLN A 215 12.80 -0.87 15.32
CA GLN A 215 11.51 -0.37 14.84
C GLN A 215 11.23 1.06 15.34
N ARG A 216 11.49 1.32 16.62
CA ARG A 216 11.36 2.66 17.20
C ARG A 216 12.25 3.69 16.50
N ALA A 217 13.48 3.33 16.15
CA ALA A 217 14.38 4.19 15.39
C ALA A 217 13.84 4.50 13.97
N ILE A 218 13.27 3.51 13.30
CA ILE A 218 12.61 3.69 12.00
C ILE A 218 11.43 4.65 12.13
N LEU A 219 10.53 4.43 13.09
CA LEU A 219 9.35 5.30 13.30
C LEU A 219 9.75 6.75 13.54
N ARG A 220 10.87 7.03 14.22
CA ARG A 220 11.37 8.40 14.44
C ARG A 220 11.75 9.15 13.16
N THR A 221 11.94 8.47 12.06
CA THR A 221 12.21 9.09 10.75
C THR A 221 10.95 9.48 9.99
N LYS A 222 9.76 9.02 10.46
CA LYS A 222 8.49 9.21 9.76
C LYS A 222 7.80 10.50 10.18
N SER A 223 6.93 11.04 9.30
CA SER A 223 6.08 12.17 9.66
C SER A 223 5.17 11.83 10.84
N PRO A 224 5.19 12.64 11.91
CA PRO A 224 4.29 12.44 13.05
C PRO A 224 2.82 12.49 12.65
N GLN A 225 2.44 13.42 11.76
CA GLN A 225 1.07 13.52 11.25
C GLN A 225 0.70 12.29 10.45
N SER A 226 1.54 11.85 9.53
CA SER A 226 1.28 10.67 8.69
C SER A 226 1.13 9.41 9.52
N MET A 227 1.93 9.21 10.56
CA MET A 227 1.79 8.05 11.44
C MET A 227 0.43 8.01 12.14
N LYS A 228 -0.04 9.14 12.71
CA LYS A 228 -1.36 9.20 13.36
C LYS A 228 -2.51 9.01 12.37
N VAL A 229 -2.41 9.61 11.19
CA VAL A 229 -3.39 9.43 10.10
C VAL A 229 -3.44 7.96 9.67
N THR A 230 -2.29 7.36 9.44
CA THR A 230 -2.16 5.95 9.01
C THR A 230 -2.74 4.99 10.04
N LEU A 231 -2.39 5.14 11.32
CA LEU A 231 -2.93 4.27 12.36
C LEU A 231 -4.46 4.37 12.42
N ARG A 232 -5.01 5.58 12.40
CA ARG A 232 -6.46 5.79 12.37
C ARG A 232 -7.09 5.22 11.09
N GLN A 233 -6.47 5.41 9.93
CA GLN A 233 -6.93 4.84 8.66
C GLN A 233 -7.07 3.32 8.76
N LEU A 234 -6.07 2.61 9.26
CA LEU A 234 -6.11 1.16 9.38
C LEU A 234 -7.18 0.70 10.40
N ARG A 235 -7.27 1.36 11.57
CA ARG A 235 -8.30 1.06 12.56
C ARG A 235 -9.71 1.27 12.00
N THR A 236 -9.92 2.33 11.22
CA THR A 236 -11.19 2.57 10.52
C THR A 236 -11.40 1.54 9.41
N GLY A 237 -10.42 1.32 8.54
CA GLY A 237 -10.47 0.40 7.40
C GLY A 237 -10.83 -1.03 7.80
N ALA A 238 -10.36 -1.49 8.97
CA ALA A 238 -10.72 -2.79 9.51
C ALA A 238 -12.23 -2.96 9.77
N THR A 239 -12.95 -1.87 9.98
CA THR A 239 -14.40 -1.87 10.30
C THR A 239 -15.30 -1.54 9.11
N LEU A 240 -14.74 -1.06 7.99
CA LEU A 240 -15.52 -0.71 6.81
C LEU A 240 -16.13 -1.94 6.15
N ALA A 241 -17.36 -1.79 5.69
CA ALA A 241 -18.13 -2.88 5.10
C ALA A 241 -17.75 -3.16 3.65
N THR A 242 -17.33 -2.14 2.90
CA THR A 242 -17.01 -2.26 1.47
C THR A 242 -15.68 -1.63 1.12
N PHE A 243 -15.07 -2.12 0.05
CA PHE A 243 -13.85 -1.52 -0.50
C PHE A 243 -14.12 -0.09 -1.03
N ALA A 244 -15.34 0.18 -1.52
CA ALA A 244 -15.76 1.51 -1.95
C ALA A 244 -15.72 2.53 -0.79
N ASP A 245 -16.14 2.14 0.43
CA ASP A 245 -16.06 3.00 1.61
C ASP A 245 -14.60 3.34 1.96
N ASN A 246 -13.70 2.37 1.81
CA ASN A 246 -12.27 2.59 2.00
C ASN A 246 -11.71 3.57 0.96
N MET A 247 -12.04 3.39 -0.33
CA MET A 247 -11.62 4.31 -1.37
C MET A 247 -12.13 5.73 -1.15
N ALA A 248 -13.38 5.88 -0.70
CA ALA A 248 -13.93 7.19 -0.33
C ALA A 248 -13.17 7.83 0.84
N MET A 249 -12.83 7.07 1.87
CA MET A 249 -12.01 7.54 2.98
C MET A 249 -10.62 7.99 2.50
N GLU A 250 -9.94 7.17 1.72
CA GLU A 250 -8.60 7.49 1.20
C GLU A 250 -8.61 8.70 0.27
N TYR A 251 -9.67 8.88 -0.53
CA TYR A 251 -9.83 10.06 -1.38
C TYR A 251 -9.97 11.36 -0.58
N ARG A 252 -10.72 11.33 0.55
CA ARG A 252 -10.79 12.47 1.48
C ARG A 252 -9.42 12.83 2.03
N LEU A 253 -8.68 11.80 2.47
CA LEU A 253 -7.33 11.95 3.00
C LEU A 253 -6.37 12.49 1.94
N GLY A 254 -6.29 11.86 0.77
CA GLY A 254 -5.38 12.22 -0.31
C GLY A 254 -5.53 13.67 -0.73
N GLY A 255 -6.76 14.12 -0.99
CA GLY A 255 -7.04 15.49 -1.41
C GLY A 255 -6.64 16.58 -0.39
N ARG A 256 -6.47 16.22 0.88
CA ARG A 256 -6.06 17.13 1.96
C ARG A 256 -4.59 16.98 2.33
N VAL A 257 -4.09 15.75 2.44
CA VAL A 257 -2.71 15.45 2.84
C VAL A 257 -1.71 16.03 1.84
N VAL A 258 -2.01 15.99 0.54
CA VAL A 258 -1.10 16.55 -0.49
C VAL A 258 -0.84 18.05 -0.34
N ARG A 259 -1.69 18.75 0.41
CA ARG A 259 -1.52 20.19 0.72
C ARG A 259 -0.81 20.43 2.05
N SER A 260 -0.51 19.38 2.82
CA SER A 260 0.18 19.51 4.09
C SER A 260 1.65 19.85 3.91
N HIS A 261 2.23 20.50 4.92
CA HIS A 261 3.66 20.75 4.99
C HIS A 261 4.46 19.45 4.85
N ASP A 262 4.08 18.43 5.60
CA ASP A 262 4.84 17.18 5.67
C ASP A 262 4.88 16.43 4.33
N PHE A 263 3.81 16.46 3.53
CA PHE A 263 3.86 15.87 2.20
C PHE A 263 4.80 16.63 1.26
N GLN A 264 4.73 17.97 1.26
CA GLN A 264 5.60 18.81 0.44
C GLN A 264 7.08 18.60 0.82
N GLU A 265 7.36 18.61 2.10
CA GLU A 265 8.70 18.44 2.66
C GLU A 265 9.23 17.01 2.46
N GLY A 266 8.41 15.99 2.68
CA GLY A 266 8.79 14.60 2.45
C GLY A 266 9.15 14.33 1.00
N VAL A 267 8.37 14.85 0.06
CA VAL A 267 8.67 14.75 -1.38
C VAL A 267 9.96 15.52 -1.71
N ARG A 268 10.17 16.73 -1.18
CA ARG A 268 11.41 17.44 -1.33
C ARG A 268 12.59 16.58 -0.87
N ALA A 269 12.54 16.11 0.36
CA ALA A 269 13.67 15.43 1.00
C ALA A 269 14.02 14.09 0.35
N VAL A 270 13.01 13.30 -0.06
CA VAL A 270 13.22 11.92 -0.54
C VAL A 270 13.33 11.85 -2.07
N ILE A 271 12.55 12.65 -2.80
CA ILE A 271 12.40 12.52 -4.25
C ILE A 271 13.16 13.58 -5.02
N VAL A 272 13.13 14.84 -4.55
CA VAL A 272 13.74 15.98 -5.26
C VAL A 272 15.19 16.12 -4.89
N ASP A 273 15.48 16.47 -3.64
CA ASP A 273 16.84 16.76 -3.14
C ASP A 273 17.61 15.48 -2.76
N LYS A 274 16.88 14.44 -2.37
CA LYS A 274 17.42 13.12 -1.97
C LYS A 274 18.40 13.18 -0.79
N ASP A 275 18.23 14.20 0.06
CA ASP A 275 19.00 14.35 1.30
C ASP A 275 18.49 13.44 2.42
N ASN A 276 17.24 12.93 2.30
CA ASN A 276 16.57 12.08 3.27
C ASN A 276 16.49 12.68 4.69
N THR A 277 16.45 14.00 4.79
CA THR A 277 16.39 14.76 6.04
C THR A 277 15.19 15.70 6.06
N PRO A 278 13.94 15.16 6.10
CA PRO A 278 12.75 15.99 6.13
C PRO A 278 12.63 16.73 7.47
N ASP A 279 12.18 17.99 7.41
CA ASP A 279 11.85 18.83 8.56
C ASP A 279 10.34 18.80 8.81
N TRP A 280 9.88 17.81 9.58
CA TRP A 280 8.45 17.59 9.84
C TRP A 280 7.82 18.73 10.67
N SER A 281 6.57 19.09 10.34
CA SER A 281 5.82 20.11 11.09
C SER A 281 4.34 19.69 11.26
N PRO A 282 3.92 19.32 12.49
CA PRO A 282 4.67 19.36 13.76
C PRO A 282 5.85 18.37 13.81
N ALA A 283 6.93 18.78 14.50
CA ALA A 283 8.17 17.98 14.58
C ALA A 283 8.04 16.71 15.42
N ASP A 284 7.04 16.61 16.27
CA ASP A 284 6.79 15.46 17.13
C ASP A 284 5.31 15.13 17.26
N LEU A 285 5.00 13.94 17.82
CA LEU A 285 3.64 13.44 17.97
C LEU A 285 2.77 14.35 18.85
N SER A 286 3.32 14.99 19.87
CA SER A 286 2.56 15.84 20.80
C SER A 286 2.03 17.11 20.13
N GLY A 287 2.66 17.55 19.07
CA GLY A 287 2.21 18.67 18.25
C GLY A 287 1.05 18.33 17.30
N VAL A 288 0.81 17.03 17.01
CA VAL A 288 -0.28 16.56 16.15
C VAL A 288 -1.51 16.28 17.00
N THR A 289 -2.47 17.20 16.98
CA THR A 289 -3.71 17.07 17.76
C THR A 289 -4.75 16.17 17.09
N ASP A 290 -5.66 15.60 17.89
CA ASP A 290 -6.79 14.81 17.37
C ASP A 290 -7.64 15.63 16.40
N ALA A 291 -7.85 16.94 16.66
CA ALA A 291 -8.59 17.82 15.77
C ALA A 291 -7.94 17.96 14.39
N MET A 292 -6.60 17.96 14.31
CA MET A 292 -5.88 17.96 13.02
C MET A 292 -6.13 16.67 12.25
N VAL A 293 -6.07 15.54 12.94
CA VAL A 293 -6.35 14.23 12.31
C VAL A 293 -7.80 14.14 11.88
N GLU A 294 -8.77 14.51 12.76
CA GLU A 294 -10.21 14.52 12.44
C GLU A 294 -10.53 15.35 11.19
N ALA A 295 -9.90 16.52 11.05
CA ALA A 295 -10.13 17.38 9.90
C ALA A 295 -9.77 16.72 8.56
N LEU A 296 -8.79 15.80 8.55
CA LEU A 296 -8.40 15.07 7.35
C LEU A 296 -9.45 14.00 6.95
N PHE A 297 -10.12 13.39 7.93
CA PHE A 297 -11.17 12.38 7.70
C PHE A 297 -12.55 12.97 7.47
N ALA A 298 -12.75 14.26 7.72
CA ALA A 298 -14.06 14.90 7.59
C ALA A 298 -14.66 14.70 6.19
N PRO A 299 -15.99 14.56 6.06
CA PRO A 299 -16.65 14.47 4.76
C PRO A 299 -16.27 15.64 3.84
N LEU A 300 -16.31 15.41 2.54
CA LEU A 300 -16.17 16.44 1.53
C LEU A 300 -17.53 17.14 1.32
N PRO A 301 -17.56 18.33 0.68
CA PRO A 301 -18.80 18.95 0.27
C PRO A 301 -19.66 18.04 -0.61
N GLU A 302 -20.97 18.29 -0.60
CA GLU A 302 -21.90 17.55 -1.45
C GLU A 302 -21.47 17.60 -2.93
N GLY A 303 -21.42 16.43 -3.56
CA GLY A 303 -20.98 16.26 -4.96
C GLY A 303 -19.46 16.17 -5.17
N GLU A 304 -18.63 16.36 -4.13
CA GLU A 304 -17.18 16.19 -4.22
C GLU A 304 -16.68 14.84 -3.70
N GLU A 305 -17.56 14.04 -3.08
CA GLU A 305 -17.20 12.72 -2.58
C GLU A 305 -16.81 11.78 -3.72
N TRP A 306 -15.86 10.90 -3.42
CA TRP A 306 -15.48 9.85 -4.35
C TRP A 306 -16.65 8.89 -4.62
N SER A 307 -16.74 8.43 -5.84
CA SER A 307 -17.67 7.38 -6.25
C SER A 307 -17.02 6.45 -7.27
N PRO A 308 -17.38 5.14 -7.26
CA PRO A 308 -16.86 4.19 -8.23
C PRO A 308 -17.29 4.56 -9.67
N LEU A 309 -16.63 3.92 -10.64
CA LEU A 309 -17.11 3.91 -12.02
C LEU A 309 -18.43 3.15 -12.11
N ALA A 310 -19.37 3.67 -12.89
CA ALA A 310 -20.66 3.02 -13.15
C ALA A 310 -20.52 1.72 -13.98
#